data_703f22cbec7f76fde7e4cde7130ea69d
#
_entry.id   703f22cbec7f76fde7e4cde7130ea69d
#
_cell.length_a   1.000
_cell.length_b   1.000
_cell.length_c   1.000
_cell.angle_alpha   90.00
_cell.angle_beta   90.00
_cell.angle_gamma   90.00
#
_symmetry.space_group_name_H-M   'P 1'
#
loop_
_entity.id
_entity.type
_entity.pdbx_description
1 polymer ?
#
loop_
_entity_poly.entity_id
_entity_poly.type
_entity_poly.pdbx_seq_one_letter_code
_entity_poly.pdbx_strand_id
1 'polypeptide(L)'
;MGSETLYTLGGRSRIAHQPRARRCLGATVAATLVILGVAAPTPGQASTVSLFRIILRDGTAVASYGEYARVGDRVVFSMPLGELGENPTLQLVDLPASAVDWESTERYAESTRFAHYVATRAEADFAAFTGQIAELLKELAMAKDPGRRLDITETARRRLADWPRTHYGYRSKDIRDIGALLDETVSQLRAEAGASYFDLSLVAAVEPPSVPLLPDPTPAQTIEQTLAVARSSDVPAERRSMLQSVVGYIDGWTAARSTPWARYARSRAVASLNAELEADRAYSSLARRSLADASRLAARADVAGLEAVGEGVRRNDERLGRKRPNEVQALLDAIEVHLDAARRLRLARDRWTLRAGTYRRYGHEVASIIDQLNRMRPALEQIRALSGPDAGALSKTTRRASQAADRIKGIVPPTDLAGVHTLLESAASLASQAAEARAEAVASGDIQRAWDASSAAAGSLMLLTQARTELERALKPPELS
;
A
#
# COMPACT_ATOMS: atom_id res chain seq x y z
N MET A 1 -39.20 -5.90 -39.39
CA MET A 1 -38.44 -5.25 -40.47
C MET A 1 -37.17 -4.79 -39.78
N GLY A 2 -36.17 -5.50 -39.82
CA GLY A 2 -35.10 -5.78 -40.80
C GLY A 2 -33.91 -4.93 -40.36
N SER A 3 -32.74 -5.30 -40.27
CA SER A 3 -31.82 -6.42 -40.56
C SER A 3 -30.50 -6.10 -39.91
N GLU A 4 -29.90 -7.00 -39.19
CA GLU A 4 -28.61 -7.68 -39.39
C GLU A 4 -27.55 -6.93 -40.23
N THR A 5 -26.36 -6.81 -39.71
CA THR A 5 -25.15 -7.22 -40.41
C THR A 5 -23.98 -7.51 -39.46
N LEU A 6 -23.57 -8.76 -39.42
CA LEU A 6 -22.29 -9.32 -38.98
C LEU A 6 -21.15 -8.82 -39.90
N TYR A 7 -19.94 -8.59 -39.36
CA TYR A 7 -18.69 -8.79 -40.09
C TYR A 7 -17.63 -9.45 -39.18
N THR A 8 -17.41 -10.72 -39.47
CA THR A 8 -16.20 -11.50 -39.15
C THR A 8 -15.17 -11.32 -40.30
N LEU A 9 -13.88 -11.32 -39.96
CA LEU A 9 -12.71 -11.78 -40.71
C LEU A 9 -11.50 -11.34 -39.88
N GLY A 10 -10.61 -12.15 -39.40
CA GLY A 10 -9.89 -13.28 -40.01
C GLY A 10 -8.49 -12.81 -40.47
N GLY A 11 -7.43 -13.19 -39.75
CA GLY A 11 -6.08 -12.86 -40.20
C GLY A 11 -5.01 -13.51 -39.29
N ARG A 12 -4.66 -14.79 -39.59
CA ARG A 12 -3.47 -15.47 -39.07
C ARG A 12 -2.20 -14.86 -39.71
N SER A 13 -1.12 -14.70 -38.91
CA SER A 13 0.23 -14.81 -39.46
C SER A 13 1.17 -15.39 -38.41
N ARG A 14 1.60 -16.62 -38.67
CA ARG A 14 2.79 -17.27 -38.09
C ARG A 14 4.02 -16.69 -38.76
N ILE A 15 5.08 -16.35 -38.03
CA ILE A 15 6.45 -16.45 -38.54
C ILE A 15 7.30 -17.09 -37.43
N ALA A 16 7.78 -18.27 -37.76
CA ALA A 16 8.82 -19.00 -37.07
C ALA A 16 10.20 -18.51 -37.56
N HIS A 17 11.15 -18.36 -36.67
CA HIS A 17 12.58 -18.47 -37.02
C HIS A 17 13.35 -19.06 -35.82
N GLN A 18 13.73 -20.32 -35.93
CA GLN A 18 15.03 -20.83 -35.48
C GLN A 18 16.06 -20.60 -36.60
N PRO A 19 17.37 -20.46 -36.34
CA PRO A 19 18.19 -21.58 -35.92
C PRO A 19 19.52 -21.31 -35.17
N ARG A 20 20.11 -22.36 -34.77
CA ARG A 20 21.50 -22.85 -34.83
C ARG A 20 22.25 -23.04 -33.53
N ALA A 21 22.50 -24.32 -33.41
CA ALA A 21 23.38 -24.98 -32.47
C ALA A 21 24.84 -24.49 -32.50
N ARG A 22 25.50 -24.49 -31.36
CA ARG A 22 26.94 -24.81 -31.22
C ARG A 22 27.14 -25.76 -30.05
N ARG A 23 27.68 -26.94 -30.41
CA ARG A 23 28.19 -27.96 -29.52
C ARG A 23 29.48 -27.48 -28.86
N CYS A 24 29.63 -27.73 -27.53
CA CYS A 24 30.94 -28.07 -26.95
C CYS A 24 30.74 -29.03 -25.78
N LEU A 25 31.40 -30.11 -25.93
CA LEU A 25 31.83 -31.24 -25.10
C LEU A 25 31.91 -31.01 -23.58
N GLY A 26 31.35 -31.97 -22.87
CA GLY A 26 32.14 -32.86 -21.98
C GLY A 26 32.23 -32.47 -20.51
N ALA A 27 31.40 -33.07 -19.64
CA ALA A 27 31.83 -33.57 -18.33
C ALA A 27 30.76 -34.53 -17.83
N THR A 28 31.11 -35.81 -17.77
CA THR A 28 30.39 -36.87 -17.11
C THR A 28 30.38 -36.64 -15.59
N VAL A 29 29.22 -36.42 -15.02
CA VAL A 29 29.02 -36.50 -13.57
C VAL A 29 28.04 -37.65 -13.28
N ALA A 30 28.51 -38.61 -12.53
CA ALA A 30 27.80 -39.80 -12.10
C ALA A 30 26.53 -39.42 -11.35
N ALA A 31 25.37 -39.84 -11.87
CA ALA A 31 24.09 -39.72 -11.17
C ALA A 31 24.01 -40.82 -10.10
N THR A 32 24.20 -40.43 -8.84
CA THR A 32 23.85 -41.27 -7.71
C THR A 32 22.34 -41.21 -7.53
N LEU A 33 21.66 -42.28 -7.89
CA LEU A 33 20.23 -42.49 -7.72
C LEU A 33 19.92 -42.61 -6.23
N VAL A 34 19.52 -41.53 -5.56
CA VAL A 34 18.93 -41.62 -4.22
C VAL A 34 17.48 -42.04 -4.39
N ILE A 35 17.19 -43.27 -4.11
CA ILE A 35 15.82 -43.79 -3.98
C ILE A 35 15.22 -43.11 -2.73
N LEU A 36 14.52 -42.02 -2.92
CA LEU A 36 13.59 -41.47 -1.93
C LEU A 36 12.43 -42.44 -1.80
N GLY A 37 12.46 -43.26 -0.76
CA GLY A 37 11.31 -44.05 -0.35
C GLY A 37 10.13 -43.12 -0.13
N VAL A 38 9.12 -43.18 -1.01
CA VAL A 38 7.82 -42.57 -0.80
C VAL A 38 7.20 -43.32 0.37
N ALA A 39 7.36 -42.78 1.58
CA ALA A 39 6.54 -43.16 2.71
C ALA A 39 5.09 -42.85 2.32
N ALA A 40 4.26 -43.90 2.18
CA ALA A 40 2.83 -43.74 2.02
C ALA A 40 2.31 -42.85 3.16
N PRO A 41 1.45 -41.83 2.87
CA PRO A 41 0.84 -41.06 3.94
C PRO A 41 0.03 -42.03 4.81
N THR A 42 0.44 -42.21 6.06
CA THR A 42 -0.41 -42.81 7.07
C THR A 42 -1.75 -42.08 7.08
N PRO A 43 -2.91 -42.79 7.18
CA PRO A 43 -4.23 -42.14 7.21
C PRO A 43 -4.22 -41.12 8.34
N GLY A 44 -4.54 -39.87 7.96
CA GLY A 44 -4.36 -38.68 8.79
C GLY A 44 -4.92 -38.87 10.19
N GLN A 45 -4.08 -38.63 11.17
CA GLN A 45 -4.56 -37.99 12.38
C GLN A 45 -5.20 -36.68 11.92
N ALA A 46 -6.53 -36.60 12.00
CA ALA A 46 -7.24 -35.37 11.90
C ALA A 46 -6.53 -34.42 12.85
N SER A 47 -5.86 -33.40 12.29
CA SER A 47 -5.22 -32.35 13.08
C SER A 47 -6.36 -31.69 13.83
N THR A 48 -6.55 -32.04 15.09
CA THR A 48 -7.48 -31.33 15.97
C THR A 48 -6.94 -29.93 16.09
N VAL A 49 -7.47 -29.03 15.25
CA VAL A 49 -7.05 -27.63 15.27
C VAL A 49 -7.41 -27.08 16.63
N SER A 50 -6.39 -26.62 17.34
CA SER A 50 -6.60 -26.02 18.65
C SER A 50 -7.33 -24.69 18.51
N LEU A 51 -8.47 -24.55 19.18
CA LEU A 51 -9.19 -23.29 19.25
C LEU A 51 -8.59 -22.40 20.35
N PHE A 52 -8.03 -21.29 19.94
CA PHE A 52 -7.62 -20.22 20.85
C PHE A 52 -8.80 -19.31 21.19
N ARG A 53 -8.66 -18.54 22.27
CA ARG A 53 -9.64 -17.53 22.65
C ARG A 53 -8.95 -16.18 22.81
N ILE A 54 -9.53 -15.18 22.16
CA ILE A 54 -9.15 -13.79 22.35
C ILE A 54 -10.19 -13.18 23.28
N ILE A 55 -9.77 -12.70 24.42
CA ILE A 55 -10.65 -12.09 25.42
C ILE A 55 -10.69 -10.60 25.13
N LEU A 56 -11.86 -10.09 24.79
CA LEU A 56 -12.07 -8.66 24.63
C LEU A 56 -12.22 -7.98 26.01
N ARG A 57 -12.00 -6.66 26.08
CA ARG A 57 -12.12 -5.90 27.33
C ARG A 57 -13.52 -5.91 27.95
N ASP A 58 -14.55 -6.19 27.16
CA ASP A 58 -15.91 -6.37 27.65
C ASP A 58 -16.16 -7.77 28.24
N GLY A 59 -15.13 -8.62 28.31
CA GLY A 59 -15.21 -9.98 28.80
C GLY A 59 -15.65 -11.01 27.74
N THR A 60 -15.92 -10.59 26.50
CA THR A 60 -16.32 -11.53 25.44
C THR A 60 -15.13 -12.38 25.02
N ALA A 61 -15.26 -13.73 25.12
CA ALA A 61 -14.27 -14.67 24.64
C ALA A 61 -14.55 -15.05 23.18
N VAL A 62 -13.74 -14.54 22.26
CA VAL A 62 -13.87 -14.78 20.81
C VAL A 62 -13.02 -15.99 20.42
N ALA A 63 -13.58 -16.94 19.65
CA ALA A 63 -12.85 -18.09 19.15
C ALA A 63 -11.94 -17.70 17.98
N SER A 64 -10.69 -18.16 18.03
CA SER A 64 -9.75 -18.13 16.92
C SER A 64 -9.43 -19.55 16.47
N TYR A 65 -9.58 -19.81 15.17
CA TYR A 65 -9.20 -21.07 14.55
C TYR A 65 -7.70 -21.06 14.26
N GLY A 66 -6.94 -21.62 15.20
CA GLY A 66 -5.49 -21.48 15.24
C GLY A 66 -5.02 -20.26 16.02
N GLU A 67 -3.72 -20.07 16.05
CA GLU A 67 -3.07 -19.02 16.82
C GLU A 67 -3.27 -17.65 16.17
N TYR A 68 -3.41 -16.61 16.99
CA TYR A 68 -3.52 -15.23 16.52
C TYR A 68 -2.14 -14.60 16.34
N ALA A 69 -2.07 -13.58 15.49
CA ALA A 69 -0.88 -12.77 15.28
C ALA A 69 -1.07 -11.34 15.81
N ARG A 70 -0.06 -10.83 16.52
CA ARG A 70 0.00 -9.43 16.90
C ARG A 70 0.92 -8.67 15.95
N VAL A 71 0.36 -7.71 15.21
CA VAL A 71 1.08 -6.93 14.20
C VAL A 71 0.98 -5.44 14.57
N GLY A 72 2.01 -4.91 15.20
CA GLY A 72 2.01 -3.54 15.70
C GLY A 72 0.95 -3.31 16.78
N ASP A 73 0.02 -2.41 16.52
CA ASP A 73 -1.11 -2.08 17.38
C ASP A 73 -2.40 -2.86 17.04
N ARG A 74 -2.28 -3.91 16.23
CA ARG A 74 -3.41 -4.73 15.79
C ARG A 74 -3.24 -6.20 16.16
N VAL A 75 -4.36 -6.92 16.27
CA VAL A 75 -4.42 -8.37 16.39
C VAL A 75 -5.20 -8.94 15.22
N VAL A 76 -4.60 -9.93 14.55
CA VAL A 76 -5.18 -10.61 13.39
C VAL A 76 -5.39 -12.08 13.71
N PHE A 77 -6.57 -12.58 13.43
CA PHE A 77 -6.93 -13.97 13.69
C PHE A 77 -8.05 -14.47 12.77
N SER A 78 -8.18 -15.79 12.67
CA SER A 78 -9.23 -16.44 11.88
C SER A 78 -10.38 -16.86 12.79
N MET A 79 -11.51 -16.17 12.68
CA MET A 79 -12.70 -16.45 13.50
C MET A 79 -13.62 -17.42 12.77
N PRO A 80 -14.03 -18.54 13.38
CA PRO A 80 -15.03 -19.42 12.80
C PRO A 80 -16.43 -18.80 12.86
N LEU A 81 -17.19 -18.94 11.79
CA LEU A 81 -18.58 -18.52 11.70
C LEU A 81 -19.48 -19.75 11.56
N GLY A 82 -20.37 -19.96 12.51
CA GLY A 82 -21.32 -21.04 12.49
C GLY A 82 -20.78 -22.36 13.07
N GLU A 83 -21.05 -23.47 12.41
CA GLU A 83 -20.70 -24.80 12.89
C GLU A 83 -19.22 -25.11 12.68
N LEU A 84 -18.57 -25.66 13.72
CA LEU A 84 -17.18 -26.14 13.68
C LEU A 84 -17.15 -27.56 13.12
N GLY A 85 -17.19 -27.68 11.79
CA GLY A 85 -17.01 -28.96 11.09
C GLY A 85 -15.57 -29.16 10.59
N GLU A 86 -15.37 -30.15 9.74
CA GLU A 86 -14.05 -30.42 9.11
C GLU A 86 -13.54 -29.22 8.29
N ASN A 87 -14.45 -28.45 7.70
CA ASN A 87 -14.14 -27.25 6.91
C ASN A 87 -15.00 -26.07 7.37
N PRO A 88 -14.69 -25.44 8.52
CA PRO A 88 -15.47 -24.32 9.02
C PRO A 88 -15.34 -23.09 8.10
N THR A 89 -16.40 -22.32 8.00
CA THR A 89 -16.31 -21.01 7.38
C THR A 89 -15.50 -20.09 8.28
N LEU A 90 -14.35 -19.60 7.78
CA LEU A 90 -13.46 -18.73 8.53
C LEU A 90 -13.56 -17.30 8.01
N GLN A 91 -13.58 -16.36 8.93
CA GLN A 91 -13.47 -14.95 8.64
C GLN A 91 -12.19 -14.40 9.26
N LEU A 92 -11.34 -13.81 8.43
CA LEU A 92 -10.18 -13.07 8.92
C LEU A 92 -10.67 -11.81 9.62
N VAL A 93 -10.21 -11.60 10.83
CA VAL A 93 -10.56 -10.46 11.70
C VAL A 93 -9.29 -9.71 12.04
N ASP A 94 -9.37 -8.40 11.96
CA ASP A 94 -8.33 -7.46 12.34
C ASP A 94 -8.91 -6.47 13.35
N LEU A 95 -8.43 -6.49 14.59
CA LEU A 95 -8.91 -5.62 15.67
C LEU A 95 -7.76 -4.76 16.23
N PRO A 96 -8.09 -3.56 16.76
CA PRO A 96 -7.11 -2.82 17.55
C PRO A 96 -6.66 -3.62 18.78
N ALA A 97 -5.36 -3.67 19.03
CA ALA A 97 -4.79 -4.34 20.20
C ALA A 97 -5.35 -3.78 21.53
N SER A 98 -5.82 -2.52 21.50
CA SER A 98 -6.47 -1.87 22.64
C SER A 98 -7.85 -2.44 22.99
N ALA A 99 -8.50 -3.19 22.08
CA ALA A 99 -9.78 -3.84 22.34
C ALA A 99 -9.63 -5.16 23.09
N VAL A 100 -8.40 -5.71 23.21
CA VAL A 100 -8.10 -7.01 23.79
C VAL A 100 -7.60 -6.88 25.23
N ASP A 101 -8.07 -7.77 26.09
CA ASP A 101 -7.48 -8.06 27.40
C ASP A 101 -6.32 -9.05 27.20
N TRP A 102 -5.12 -8.51 27.09
CA TRP A 102 -3.92 -9.32 26.79
C TRP A 102 -3.54 -10.27 27.91
N GLU A 103 -3.72 -9.88 29.17
CA GLU A 103 -3.37 -10.74 30.28
C GLU A 103 -4.20 -12.03 30.29
N SER A 104 -5.51 -11.89 30.14
CA SER A 104 -6.42 -13.04 30.08
C SER A 104 -6.26 -13.83 28.79
N THR A 105 -6.00 -13.18 27.65
CA THR A 105 -5.77 -13.81 26.36
C THR A 105 -4.51 -14.66 26.36
N GLU A 106 -3.38 -14.14 26.83
CA GLU A 106 -2.11 -14.89 26.87
C GLU A 106 -2.18 -16.06 27.86
N ARG A 107 -2.76 -15.87 29.04
CA ARG A 107 -2.96 -16.99 30.00
C ARG A 107 -3.79 -18.11 29.38
N TYR A 108 -4.84 -17.78 28.65
CA TYR A 108 -5.64 -18.78 27.94
C TYR A 108 -4.86 -19.44 26.81
N ALA A 109 -4.10 -18.66 26.04
CA ALA A 109 -3.28 -19.18 24.94
C ALA A 109 -2.20 -20.14 25.45
N GLU A 110 -1.56 -19.84 26.55
CA GLU A 110 -0.60 -20.75 27.22
C GLU A 110 -1.25 -22.08 27.60
N SER A 111 -2.46 -22.04 28.21
CA SER A 111 -3.20 -23.26 28.53
C SER A 111 -3.59 -24.04 27.28
N THR A 112 -3.94 -23.38 26.20
CA THR A 112 -4.25 -24.03 24.92
C THR A 112 -3.02 -24.69 24.31
N ARG A 113 -1.86 -23.99 24.30
CA ARG A 113 -0.58 -24.55 23.83
C ARG A 113 -0.15 -25.74 24.66
N PHE A 114 -0.30 -25.64 25.97
CA PHE A 114 -0.02 -26.76 26.89
C PHE A 114 -0.92 -27.94 26.62
N ALA A 115 -2.23 -27.76 26.52
CA ALA A 115 -3.17 -28.85 26.22
C ALA A 115 -2.86 -29.53 24.88
N HIS A 116 -2.54 -28.76 23.86
CA HIS A 116 -2.11 -29.29 22.56
C HIS A 116 -0.80 -30.06 22.65
N TYR A 117 0.18 -29.54 23.38
CA TYR A 117 1.44 -30.22 23.64
C TYR A 117 1.21 -31.55 24.34
N VAL A 118 0.39 -31.60 25.41
CA VAL A 118 0.05 -32.82 26.15
C VAL A 118 -0.63 -33.84 25.25
N ALA A 119 -1.54 -33.40 24.38
CA ALA A 119 -2.27 -34.30 23.49
C ALA A 119 -1.42 -34.88 22.36
N THR A 120 -0.33 -34.21 21.96
CA THR A 120 0.39 -34.57 20.73
C THR A 120 1.80 -35.12 20.96
N ARG A 121 2.57 -34.54 21.89
CA ARG A 121 4.02 -34.84 22.00
C ARG A 121 4.55 -35.08 23.39
N ALA A 122 3.87 -34.61 24.44
CA ALA A 122 4.44 -34.54 25.78
C ALA A 122 4.91 -35.90 26.29
N GLU A 123 4.17 -36.99 26.05
CA GLU A 123 4.54 -38.32 26.50
C GLU A 123 5.76 -38.87 25.75
N ALA A 124 5.83 -38.65 24.44
CA ALA A 124 6.98 -39.08 23.63
C ALA A 124 8.25 -38.28 24.00
N ASP A 125 8.13 -36.97 24.21
CA ASP A 125 9.24 -36.14 24.64
C ASP A 125 9.73 -36.54 26.04
N PHE A 126 8.80 -36.82 26.95
CA PHE A 126 9.14 -37.29 28.31
C PHE A 126 9.81 -38.68 28.31
N ALA A 127 9.33 -39.59 27.48
CA ALA A 127 9.96 -40.92 27.34
C ALA A 127 11.39 -40.82 26.77
N ALA A 128 11.58 -39.96 25.76
CA ALA A 128 12.91 -39.71 25.20
C ALA A 128 13.84 -39.05 26.23
N PHE A 129 13.33 -38.07 26.98
CA PHE A 129 14.09 -37.41 28.03
C PHE A 129 14.48 -38.37 29.17
N THR A 130 13.55 -39.19 29.69
CA THR A 130 13.83 -40.16 30.73
C THR A 130 14.83 -41.24 30.27
N GLY A 131 14.78 -41.61 28.97
CA GLY A 131 15.79 -42.46 28.36
C GLY A 131 17.19 -41.84 28.39
N GLN A 132 17.32 -40.55 28.09
CA GLN A 132 18.60 -39.83 28.19
C GLN A 132 19.13 -39.76 29.63
N ILE A 133 18.25 -39.52 30.59
CA ILE A 133 18.63 -39.54 32.02
C ILE A 133 19.07 -40.95 32.44
N ALA A 134 18.39 -41.99 32.01
CA ALA A 134 18.77 -43.37 32.30
C ALA A 134 20.17 -43.73 31.75
N GLU A 135 20.52 -43.30 30.55
CA GLU A 135 21.88 -43.48 30.01
C GLU A 135 22.94 -42.73 30.83
N LEU A 136 22.67 -41.50 31.27
CA LEU A 136 23.57 -40.77 32.17
C LEU A 136 23.76 -41.49 33.52
N LEU A 137 22.70 -42.05 34.08
CA LEU A 137 22.77 -42.83 35.33
C LEU A 137 23.55 -44.10 35.13
N LYS A 138 23.46 -44.78 33.98
CA LYS A 138 24.24 -45.94 33.61
C LYS A 138 25.73 -45.58 33.46
N GLU A 139 26.05 -44.49 32.81
CA GLU A 139 27.43 -43.95 32.74
C GLU A 139 27.97 -43.65 34.13
N LEU A 140 27.16 -43.05 35.02
CA LEU A 140 27.51 -42.77 36.40
C LEU A 140 27.87 -44.06 37.17
N ALA A 141 27.09 -45.14 36.99
CA ALA A 141 27.33 -46.44 37.64
C ALA A 141 28.65 -47.09 37.18
N MET A 142 29.07 -46.84 35.92
CA MET A 142 30.30 -47.38 35.35
C MET A 142 31.54 -46.53 35.63
N ALA A 143 31.36 -45.23 35.96
CA ALA A 143 32.45 -44.32 36.22
C ALA A 143 33.14 -44.60 37.56
N LYS A 144 34.46 -44.82 37.54
CA LYS A 144 35.28 -45.09 38.74
C LYS A 144 35.89 -43.80 39.30
N ASP A 145 36.10 -42.79 38.48
CA ASP A 145 36.71 -41.53 38.89
C ASP A 145 35.66 -40.62 39.56
N PRO A 146 35.91 -40.12 40.79
CA PRO A 146 34.97 -39.30 41.53
C PRO A 146 34.65 -37.98 40.80
N GLY A 147 35.64 -37.34 40.14
CA GLY A 147 35.44 -36.10 39.38
C GLY A 147 34.48 -36.31 38.20
N ARG A 148 34.67 -37.40 37.45
CA ARG A 148 33.76 -37.75 36.34
C ARG A 148 32.36 -38.09 36.81
N ARG A 149 32.23 -38.80 37.94
CA ARG A 149 30.92 -39.09 38.56
C ARG A 149 30.17 -37.81 38.93
N LEU A 150 30.86 -36.84 39.51
CA LEU A 150 30.29 -35.57 39.85
C LEU A 150 29.81 -34.82 38.60
N ASP A 151 30.63 -34.76 37.55
CA ASP A 151 30.33 -34.07 36.29
C ASP A 151 29.10 -34.61 35.57
N ILE A 152 28.97 -35.99 35.53
CA ILE A 152 27.80 -36.65 34.96
C ILE A 152 26.54 -36.30 35.77
N THR A 153 26.62 -36.35 37.11
CA THR A 153 25.48 -36.07 38.00
C THR A 153 25.03 -34.64 37.90
N GLU A 154 25.97 -33.68 37.85
CA GLU A 154 25.64 -32.26 37.63
C GLU A 154 25.04 -32.02 36.24
N THR A 155 25.47 -32.74 35.22
CA THR A 155 24.89 -32.67 33.90
C THR A 155 23.46 -33.18 33.88
N ALA A 156 23.18 -34.32 34.51
CA ALA A 156 21.82 -34.86 34.63
C ALA A 156 20.91 -33.90 35.42
N ARG A 157 21.42 -33.32 36.51
CA ARG A 157 20.69 -32.31 37.32
C ARG A 157 20.33 -31.06 36.52
N ARG A 158 21.27 -30.51 35.75
CA ARG A 158 21.00 -29.34 34.87
C ARG A 158 19.91 -29.66 33.86
N ARG A 159 19.95 -30.79 33.19
CA ARG A 159 18.92 -31.21 32.23
C ARG A 159 17.53 -31.33 32.88
N LEU A 160 17.48 -31.93 34.09
CA LEU A 160 16.23 -32.00 34.85
C LEU A 160 15.69 -30.61 35.23
N ALA A 161 16.56 -29.70 35.63
CA ALA A 161 16.17 -28.34 35.96
C ALA A 161 15.62 -27.55 34.77
N ASP A 162 16.08 -27.82 33.55
CA ASP A 162 15.63 -27.16 32.32
C ASP A 162 14.31 -27.73 31.77
N TRP A 163 13.97 -28.98 32.06
CA TRP A 163 12.78 -29.64 31.54
C TRP A 163 11.47 -28.86 31.80
N PRO A 164 11.15 -28.41 33.01
CA PRO A 164 9.88 -27.73 33.28
C PRO A 164 9.74 -26.44 32.46
N ARG A 165 10.84 -25.71 32.19
CA ARG A 165 10.83 -24.45 31.43
C ARG A 165 10.53 -24.66 29.95
N THR A 166 11.05 -25.76 29.37
CA THR A 166 10.94 -26.04 27.93
C THR A 166 9.70 -26.85 27.58
N HIS A 167 9.02 -27.47 28.59
CA HIS A 167 7.90 -28.39 28.43
C HIS A 167 6.68 -28.01 29.27
N TYR A 168 6.46 -26.69 29.49
CA TYR A 168 5.29 -26.12 30.18
C TYR A 168 5.02 -26.70 31.57
N GLY A 169 6.05 -27.18 32.29
CA GLY A 169 5.90 -27.83 33.59
C GLY A 169 5.31 -29.25 33.54
N TYR A 170 5.24 -29.87 32.33
CA TYR A 170 4.72 -31.24 32.20
C TYR A 170 5.48 -32.22 33.07
N ARG A 171 4.77 -32.99 33.90
CA ARG A 171 5.32 -33.93 34.90
C ARG A 171 6.37 -33.28 35.82
N SER A 172 6.20 -32.01 36.16
CA SER A 172 7.13 -31.28 37.03
C SER A 172 7.34 -31.94 38.41
N LYS A 173 6.35 -32.69 38.91
CA LYS A 173 6.46 -33.44 40.13
C LYS A 173 7.49 -34.59 39.98
N ASP A 174 7.37 -35.39 38.94
CA ASP A 174 8.28 -36.52 38.68
C ASP A 174 9.72 -36.01 38.49
N ILE A 175 9.87 -34.90 37.80
CA ILE A 175 11.18 -34.24 37.60
C ILE A 175 11.79 -33.75 38.91
N ARG A 176 10.98 -33.17 39.80
CA ARG A 176 11.45 -32.72 41.12
C ARG A 176 11.87 -33.92 41.99
N ASP A 177 11.10 -34.99 41.97
CA ASP A 177 11.39 -36.19 42.77
C ASP A 177 12.72 -36.81 42.29
N ILE A 178 12.96 -36.90 40.98
CA ILE A 178 14.25 -37.38 40.43
C ILE A 178 15.37 -36.38 40.74
N GLY A 179 15.11 -35.09 40.65
CA GLY A 179 16.06 -34.02 40.98
C GLY A 179 16.55 -34.10 42.43
N ALA A 180 15.64 -34.32 43.38
CA ALA A 180 15.97 -34.49 44.80
C ALA A 180 16.92 -35.66 45.06
N LEU A 181 16.71 -36.79 44.38
CA LEU A 181 17.62 -37.95 44.46
C LEU A 181 19.01 -37.62 43.91
N LEU A 182 19.10 -36.85 42.81
CA LEU A 182 20.39 -36.43 42.26
C LEU A 182 21.08 -35.41 43.17
N ASP A 183 20.35 -34.50 43.79
CA ASP A 183 20.90 -33.49 44.72
C ASP A 183 21.56 -34.19 45.92
N GLU A 184 20.96 -35.27 46.45
CA GLU A 184 21.57 -36.10 47.50
C GLU A 184 22.87 -36.74 46.99
N THR A 185 22.83 -37.32 45.78
CA THR A 185 24.01 -37.93 45.14
C THR A 185 25.14 -36.94 44.90
N VAL A 186 24.82 -35.73 44.42
CA VAL A 186 25.80 -34.62 44.24
C VAL A 186 26.43 -34.25 45.59
N SER A 187 25.61 -34.13 46.62
CA SER A 187 26.12 -33.80 47.97
C SER A 187 27.09 -34.83 48.49
N GLN A 188 26.80 -36.12 48.31
CA GLN A 188 27.69 -37.22 48.69
C GLN A 188 29.01 -37.20 47.91
N LEU A 189 28.94 -37.05 46.56
CA LEU A 189 30.13 -37.03 45.70
C LEU A 189 31.01 -35.79 45.96
N ARG A 190 30.44 -34.66 46.27
CA ARG A 190 31.19 -33.44 46.67
C ARG A 190 31.91 -33.64 48.00
N ALA A 191 31.24 -34.29 48.97
CA ALA A 191 31.88 -34.61 50.24
C ALA A 191 33.03 -35.56 50.05
N GLU A 192 32.91 -36.61 49.21
CA GLU A 192 33.98 -37.53 48.84
C GLU A 192 35.16 -36.85 48.14
N ALA A 193 34.86 -35.81 47.31
CA ALA A 193 35.87 -35.04 46.60
C ALA A 193 36.51 -33.91 47.43
N GLY A 194 36.12 -33.77 48.70
CA GLY A 194 36.64 -32.71 49.59
C GLY A 194 36.22 -31.27 49.22
N ALA A 195 35.19 -31.13 48.43
CA ALA A 195 34.67 -29.84 48.01
C ALA A 195 33.64 -29.31 49.02
N SER A 196 33.94 -28.24 49.73
CA SER A 196 33.06 -27.58 50.72
C SER A 196 32.14 -26.53 50.12
N TYR A 197 31.85 -26.55 48.81
CA TYR A 197 31.03 -25.58 48.15
C TYR A 197 29.57 -26.02 48.09
N PHE A 198 28.67 -25.26 48.72
CA PHE A 198 27.22 -25.40 48.61
C PHE A 198 26.69 -24.59 47.44
N ASP A 199 26.23 -25.24 46.40
CA ASP A 199 25.46 -24.63 45.34
C ASP A 199 23.97 -24.85 45.58
N LEU A 200 23.31 -23.83 46.09
CA LEU A 200 21.85 -23.77 46.22
C LEU A 200 21.25 -23.34 44.88
N SER A 201 21.23 -24.20 43.87
CA SER A 201 20.44 -23.96 42.68
C SER A 201 18.97 -24.20 43.02
N LEU A 202 18.24 -23.09 43.30
CA LEU A 202 16.79 -23.09 43.38
C LEU A 202 16.22 -23.38 41.99
N VAL A 203 15.77 -24.61 41.76
CA VAL A 203 14.95 -24.92 40.57
C VAL A 203 13.62 -24.22 40.75
N ALA A 204 13.38 -23.18 39.97
CA ALA A 204 12.08 -22.51 39.96
C ALA A 204 10.99 -23.52 39.61
N ALA A 205 10.01 -23.69 40.50
CA ALA A 205 8.85 -24.55 40.24
C ALA A 205 8.03 -23.87 39.11
N VAL A 206 8.13 -24.41 37.90
CA VAL A 206 7.24 -24.03 36.82
C VAL A 206 5.99 -24.89 36.95
N GLU A 207 4.89 -24.27 37.31
CA GLU A 207 3.59 -24.95 37.33
C GLU A 207 2.99 -24.95 35.91
N PRO A 208 2.33 -26.05 35.52
CA PRO A 208 1.64 -26.09 34.25
C PRO A 208 0.52 -25.04 34.20
N PRO A 209 0.23 -24.45 33.04
CA PRO A 209 -0.87 -23.51 32.89
C PRO A 209 -2.20 -24.11 33.37
N SER A 210 -2.93 -23.40 34.21
CA SER A 210 -4.09 -23.92 34.94
C SER A 210 -5.43 -23.35 34.50
N VAL A 211 -5.47 -22.45 33.49
CA VAL A 211 -6.72 -21.86 33.01
C VAL A 211 -7.57 -22.94 32.32
N PRO A 212 -8.79 -23.22 32.77
CA PRO A 212 -9.65 -24.20 32.15
C PRO A 212 -10.00 -23.79 30.71
N LEU A 213 -9.89 -24.73 29.78
CA LEU A 213 -10.27 -24.50 28.38
C LEU A 213 -11.80 -24.46 28.25
N LEU A 214 -12.30 -23.47 27.55
CA LEU A 214 -13.71 -23.35 27.22
C LEU A 214 -14.10 -24.42 26.18
N PRO A 215 -15.32 -24.95 26.25
CA PRO A 215 -15.83 -25.85 25.23
C PRO A 215 -15.93 -25.16 23.87
N ASP A 216 -16.05 -25.96 22.84
CA ASP A 216 -16.25 -25.45 21.49
C ASP A 216 -17.50 -24.57 21.43
N PRO A 217 -17.44 -23.41 20.75
CA PRO A 217 -18.57 -22.53 20.68
C PRO A 217 -19.67 -23.14 19.80
N THR A 218 -20.90 -23.03 20.25
CA THR A 218 -22.05 -23.35 19.43
C THR A 218 -22.21 -22.35 18.27
N PRO A 219 -22.93 -22.71 17.19
CA PRO A 219 -23.19 -21.77 16.09
C PRO A 219 -23.85 -20.45 16.55
N ALA A 220 -24.69 -20.53 17.57
CA ALA A 220 -25.27 -19.35 18.18
C ALA A 220 -24.23 -18.44 18.85
N GLN A 221 -23.30 -19.04 19.57
CA GLN A 221 -22.22 -18.31 20.23
C GLN A 221 -21.24 -17.70 19.20
N THR A 222 -20.92 -18.41 18.11
CA THR A 222 -20.07 -17.85 17.05
C THR A 222 -20.71 -16.62 16.39
N ILE A 223 -22.02 -16.64 16.16
CA ILE A 223 -22.77 -15.48 15.64
C ILE A 223 -22.71 -14.29 16.62
N GLU A 224 -22.95 -14.51 17.92
CA GLU A 224 -22.88 -13.44 18.92
C GLU A 224 -21.46 -12.89 19.07
N GLN A 225 -20.45 -13.77 19.00
CA GLN A 225 -19.04 -13.35 18.96
C GLN A 225 -18.75 -12.49 17.74
N THR A 226 -19.23 -12.88 16.56
CA THR A 226 -19.07 -12.10 15.33
C THR A 226 -19.71 -10.72 15.44
N LEU A 227 -20.91 -10.65 16.01
CA LEU A 227 -21.57 -9.35 16.27
C LEU A 227 -20.84 -8.49 17.29
N ALA A 228 -20.20 -9.09 18.30
CA ALA A 228 -19.39 -8.38 19.27
C ALA A 228 -18.10 -7.84 18.62
N VAL A 229 -17.41 -8.66 17.85
CA VAL A 229 -16.22 -8.29 17.09
C VAL A 229 -16.52 -7.18 16.09
N ALA A 230 -17.64 -7.28 15.36
CA ALA A 230 -18.06 -6.23 14.44
C ALA A 230 -18.26 -4.87 15.12
N ARG A 231 -18.72 -4.87 16.39
CA ARG A 231 -18.84 -3.61 17.17
C ARG A 231 -17.49 -3.05 17.61
N SER A 232 -16.50 -3.91 17.84
CA SER A 232 -15.17 -3.56 18.33
C SER A 232 -14.18 -3.20 17.20
N SER A 233 -14.49 -3.58 15.94
CA SER A 233 -13.65 -3.23 14.78
C SER A 233 -13.79 -1.74 14.47
N ASP A 234 -12.67 -1.08 14.25
CA ASP A 234 -12.57 0.31 13.80
C ASP A 234 -12.60 0.45 12.27
N VAL A 235 -12.54 -0.67 11.53
CA VAL A 235 -12.55 -0.71 10.06
C VAL A 235 -13.97 -0.91 9.52
N PRO A 236 -14.56 0.10 8.86
CA PRO A 236 -15.94 0.02 8.36
C PRO A 236 -16.21 -1.12 7.38
N ALA A 237 -15.23 -1.42 6.52
CA ALA A 237 -15.34 -2.50 5.53
C ALA A 237 -15.43 -3.87 6.20
N GLU A 238 -14.65 -4.10 7.27
CA GLU A 238 -14.70 -5.33 8.04
C GLU A 238 -16.00 -5.47 8.82
N ARG A 239 -16.45 -4.38 9.48
CA ARG A 239 -17.77 -4.38 10.15
C ARG A 239 -18.88 -4.81 9.20
N ARG A 240 -18.93 -4.25 7.98
CA ARG A 240 -19.92 -4.63 6.98
C ARG A 240 -19.76 -6.08 6.55
N SER A 241 -18.54 -6.54 6.28
CA SER A 241 -18.26 -7.92 5.89
C SER A 241 -18.75 -8.90 6.96
N MET A 242 -18.41 -8.67 8.23
CA MET A 242 -18.86 -9.50 9.35
C MET A 242 -20.38 -9.52 9.47
N LEU A 243 -21.04 -8.36 9.38
CA LEU A 243 -22.50 -8.27 9.45
C LEU A 243 -23.18 -8.98 8.28
N GLN A 244 -22.63 -8.86 7.07
CA GLN A 244 -23.12 -9.58 5.88
C GLN A 244 -22.95 -11.10 6.04
N SER A 245 -21.80 -11.54 6.56
CA SER A 245 -21.53 -12.97 6.82
C SER A 245 -22.52 -13.54 7.83
N VAL A 246 -22.83 -12.81 8.91
CA VAL A 246 -23.85 -13.23 9.89
C VAL A 246 -25.22 -13.36 9.24
N VAL A 247 -25.64 -12.37 8.45
CA VAL A 247 -26.95 -12.41 7.76
C VAL A 247 -26.98 -13.59 6.79
N GLY A 248 -25.94 -13.76 5.96
CA GLY A 248 -25.85 -14.85 4.99
C GLY A 248 -25.86 -16.23 5.65
N TYR A 249 -25.14 -16.40 6.76
CA TYR A 249 -25.11 -17.65 7.50
C TYR A 249 -26.50 -17.99 8.08
N ILE A 250 -27.17 -17.04 8.76
CA ILE A 250 -28.51 -17.26 9.32
C ILE A 250 -29.54 -17.57 8.21
N ASP A 251 -29.46 -16.89 7.07
CA ASP A 251 -30.37 -17.11 5.94
C ASP A 251 -30.18 -18.49 5.30
N GLY A 252 -28.93 -19.01 5.29
CA GLY A 252 -28.60 -20.36 4.83
C GLY A 252 -28.93 -21.47 5.85
N TRP A 253 -29.07 -21.14 7.14
CA TRP A 253 -29.29 -22.11 8.21
C TRP A 253 -30.78 -22.45 8.36
N THR A 254 -31.27 -23.36 7.53
CA THR A 254 -32.72 -23.71 7.41
C THR A 254 -33.33 -24.16 8.73
N ALA A 255 -32.63 -24.96 9.54
CA ALA A 255 -33.12 -25.51 10.81
C ALA A 255 -33.27 -24.43 11.90
N ALA A 256 -32.46 -23.43 11.95
CA ALA A 256 -32.48 -22.41 13.00
C ALA A 256 -33.12 -21.09 12.59
N ARG A 257 -33.23 -20.81 11.28
CA ARG A 257 -33.78 -19.57 10.72
C ARG A 257 -35.13 -19.16 11.28
N SER A 258 -35.97 -20.12 11.64
CA SER A 258 -37.29 -19.89 12.23
C SER A 258 -37.30 -19.67 13.73
N THR A 259 -36.16 -19.91 14.41
CA THR A 259 -36.05 -19.71 15.87
C THR A 259 -36.14 -18.23 16.25
N PRO A 260 -36.75 -17.89 17.40
CA PRO A 260 -36.85 -16.52 17.86
C PRO A 260 -35.45 -15.86 18.02
N TRP A 261 -34.48 -16.63 18.52
CA TRP A 261 -33.13 -16.15 18.68
C TRP A 261 -32.46 -15.75 17.35
N ALA A 262 -32.49 -16.65 16.34
CA ALA A 262 -31.89 -16.40 15.04
C ALA A 262 -32.54 -15.21 14.32
N ARG A 263 -33.88 -15.08 14.43
CA ARG A 263 -34.58 -13.90 13.91
C ARG A 263 -34.13 -12.60 14.60
N TYR A 264 -33.94 -12.64 15.91
CA TYR A 264 -33.45 -11.49 16.66
C TYR A 264 -32.00 -11.13 16.29
N ALA A 265 -31.09 -12.12 16.24
CA ALA A 265 -29.70 -11.91 15.82
C ALA A 265 -29.62 -11.33 14.39
N ARG A 266 -30.41 -11.90 13.46
CA ARG A 266 -30.50 -11.41 12.09
C ARG A 266 -31.01 -9.96 12.03
N SER A 267 -32.06 -9.63 12.77
CA SER A 267 -32.61 -8.26 12.77
C SER A 267 -31.59 -7.25 13.28
N ARG A 268 -30.82 -7.59 14.31
CA ARG A 268 -29.71 -6.77 14.83
C ARG A 268 -28.61 -6.60 13.76
N ALA A 269 -28.19 -7.68 13.11
CA ALA A 269 -27.18 -7.64 12.06
C ALA A 269 -27.62 -6.74 10.89
N VAL A 270 -28.86 -6.90 10.42
CA VAL A 270 -29.44 -6.09 9.33
C VAL A 270 -29.54 -4.61 9.74
N ALA A 271 -30.01 -4.32 10.95
CA ALA A 271 -30.11 -2.94 11.45
C ALA A 271 -28.71 -2.27 11.51
N SER A 272 -27.71 -2.99 12.03
CA SER A 272 -26.33 -2.50 12.09
C SER A 272 -25.75 -2.31 10.68
N LEU A 273 -25.99 -3.26 9.77
CA LEU A 273 -25.52 -3.16 8.37
C LEU A 273 -26.15 -1.95 7.65
N ASN A 274 -27.43 -1.72 7.84
CA ASN A 274 -28.12 -0.57 7.25
C ASN A 274 -27.53 0.75 7.81
N ALA A 275 -27.26 0.82 9.12
CA ALA A 275 -26.64 1.99 9.73
C ALA A 275 -25.24 2.27 9.19
N GLU A 276 -24.42 1.24 8.91
CA GLU A 276 -23.12 1.37 8.24
C GLU A 276 -23.27 1.88 6.79
N LEU A 277 -24.21 1.31 6.03
CA LEU A 277 -24.48 1.73 4.65
C LEU A 277 -25.01 3.18 4.56
N GLU A 278 -25.83 3.60 5.50
CA GLU A 278 -26.31 4.98 5.60
C GLU A 278 -25.14 5.94 5.93
N ALA A 279 -24.28 5.54 6.86
CA ALA A 279 -23.06 6.32 7.16
C ALA A 279 -22.19 6.47 5.91
N ASP A 280 -21.91 5.38 5.18
CA ASP A 280 -21.10 5.42 3.95
C ASP A 280 -21.72 6.36 2.90
N ARG A 281 -23.03 6.31 2.70
CA ARG A 281 -23.73 7.21 1.76
C ARG A 281 -23.63 8.67 2.19
N ALA A 282 -23.75 8.94 3.49
CA ALA A 282 -23.63 10.29 4.04
C ALA A 282 -22.22 10.85 3.86
N TYR A 283 -21.19 10.09 4.22
CA TYR A 283 -19.78 10.51 4.07
C TYR A 283 -19.36 10.62 2.60
N SER A 284 -19.78 9.68 1.74
CA SER A 284 -19.54 9.78 0.29
C SER A 284 -20.21 11.01 -0.33
N SER A 285 -21.41 11.35 0.12
CA SER A 285 -22.11 12.57 -0.31
C SER A 285 -21.41 13.84 0.19
N LEU A 286 -20.94 13.85 1.44
CA LEU A 286 -20.15 14.93 2.02
C LEU A 286 -18.87 15.15 1.22
N ALA A 287 -18.11 14.07 0.96
CA ALA A 287 -16.85 14.14 0.21
C ALA A 287 -17.05 14.70 -1.20
N ARG A 288 -18.02 14.17 -1.95
CA ARG A 288 -18.30 14.66 -3.32
C ARG A 288 -18.66 16.14 -3.35
N ARG A 289 -19.53 16.60 -2.44
CA ARG A 289 -19.92 18.01 -2.37
C ARG A 289 -18.75 18.89 -2.00
N SER A 290 -18.02 18.54 -0.93
CA SER A 290 -16.90 19.33 -0.44
C SER A 290 -15.77 19.43 -1.46
N LEU A 291 -15.43 18.35 -2.19
CA LEU A 291 -14.41 18.37 -3.24
C LEU A 291 -14.84 19.20 -4.47
N ALA A 292 -16.11 19.10 -4.87
CA ALA A 292 -16.63 19.93 -5.95
C ALA A 292 -16.60 21.42 -5.60
N ASP A 293 -16.98 21.76 -4.36
CA ASP A 293 -16.90 23.14 -3.88
C ASP A 293 -15.45 23.62 -3.76
N ALA A 294 -14.55 22.77 -3.24
CA ALA A 294 -13.13 23.07 -3.12
C ALA A 294 -12.48 23.34 -4.49
N SER A 295 -12.74 22.49 -5.47
CA SER A 295 -12.24 22.67 -6.85
C SER A 295 -12.73 24.00 -7.45
N ARG A 296 -14.02 24.30 -7.30
CA ARG A 296 -14.63 25.54 -7.83
C ARG A 296 -14.04 26.79 -7.15
N LEU A 297 -13.86 26.77 -5.83
CA LEU A 297 -13.31 27.87 -5.06
C LEU A 297 -11.81 28.06 -5.34
N ALA A 298 -11.07 26.97 -5.50
CA ALA A 298 -9.66 27.02 -5.89
C ALA A 298 -9.46 27.70 -7.24
N ALA A 299 -10.29 27.40 -8.24
CA ALA A 299 -10.25 28.03 -9.56
C ALA A 299 -10.48 29.55 -9.47
N ARG A 300 -11.22 30.02 -8.45
CA ARG A 300 -11.46 31.43 -8.18
C ARG A 300 -10.40 32.06 -7.30
N ALA A 301 -9.48 31.28 -6.75
CA ALA A 301 -8.50 31.71 -5.73
C ALA A 301 -9.18 32.20 -4.43
N ASP A 302 -10.34 31.63 -4.09
CA ASP A 302 -11.09 31.97 -2.87
C ASP A 302 -10.59 31.17 -1.68
N VAL A 303 -9.58 31.68 -1.01
CA VAL A 303 -8.93 31.06 0.16
C VAL A 303 -9.90 30.98 1.33
N ALA A 304 -10.66 32.04 1.63
CA ALA A 304 -11.58 32.07 2.76
C ALA A 304 -12.74 31.06 2.57
N GLY A 305 -13.26 30.97 1.34
CA GLY A 305 -14.26 29.97 1.00
C GLY A 305 -13.78 28.55 1.19
N LEU A 306 -12.52 28.25 0.85
CA LEU A 306 -11.91 26.93 1.06
C LEU A 306 -11.73 26.58 2.54
N GLU A 307 -11.28 27.53 3.35
CA GLU A 307 -11.19 27.35 4.82
C GLU A 307 -12.59 27.05 5.40
N ALA A 308 -13.61 27.77 4.94
CA ALA A 308 -15.01 27.51 5.36
C ALA A 308 -15.53 26.13 4.94
N VAL A 309 -15.09 25.59 3.78
CA VAL A 309 -15.40 24.22 3.37
C VAL A 309 -14.77 23.21 4.34
N GLY A 310 -13.50 23.36 4.73
CA GLY A 310 -12.82 22.52 5.71
C GLY A 310 -13.53 22.51 7.05
N GLU A 311 -13.91 23.68 7.56
CA GLU A 311 -14.72 23.81 8.79
C GLU A 311 -16.11 23.17 8.64
N GLY A 312 -16.70 23.28 7.46
CA GLY A 312 -17.96 22.63 7.11
C GLY A 312 -17.87 21.10 7.20
N VAL A 313 -16.76 20.52 6.73
CA VAL A 313 -16.50 19.08 6.82
C VAL A 313 -16.43 18.66 8.29
N ARG A 314 -15.65 19.34 9.13
CA ARG A 314 -15.54 19.04 10.56
C ARG A 314 -16.89 19.05 11.27
N ARG A 315 -17.69 20.13 11.08
CA ARG A 315 -19.03 20.22 11.67
C ARG A 315 -20.00 19.13 11.17
N ASN A 316 -19.88 18.72 9.93
CA ASN A 316 -20.69 17.61 9.40
C ASN A 316 -20.27 16.27 9.98
N ASP A 317 -18.96 16.03 10.13
CA ASP A 317 -18.43 14.82 10.76
C ASP A 317 -18.92 14.70 12.23
N GLU A 318 -18.90 15.78 12.98
CA GLU A 318 -19.46 15.81 14.34
C GLU A 318 -20.95 15.42 14.38
N ARG A 319 -21.74 15.97 13.46
CA ARG A 319 -23.17 15.62 13.35
C ARG A 319 -23.41 14.17 12.93
N LEU A 320 -22.51 13.58 12.14
CA LEU A 320 -22.54 12.19 11.71
C LEU A 320 -21.96 11.22 12.77
N GLY A 321 -21.44 11.76 13.88
CA GLY A 321 -20.94 10.99 15.02
C GLY A 321 -19.51 10.48 14.85
N ARG A 322 -18.69 11.11 14.01
CA ARG A 322 -17.26 10.81 13.80
C ARG A 322 -16.98 9.35 13.44
N LYS A 323 -17.85 8.76 12.60
CA LYS A 323 -17.82 7.32 12.26
C LYS A 323 -16.75 6.94 11.25
N ARG A 324 -16.14 7.90 10.57
CA ARG A 324 -15.19 7.69 9.45
C ARG A 324 -13.95 8.60 9.57
N PRO A 325 -13.15 8.47 10.64
CA PRO A 325 -12.05 9.40 10.90
C PRO A 325 -11.02 9.42 9.78
N ASN A 326 -10.64 8.26 9.23
CA ASN A 326 -9.65 8.16 8.16
C ASN A 326 -10.15 8.79 6.85
N GLU A 327 -11.42 8.59 6.50
CA GLU A 327 -12.03 9.18 5.31
C GLU A 327 -12.15 10.70 5.43
N VAL A 328 -12.49 11.19 6.62
CA VAL A 328 -12.56 12.63 6.91
C VAL A 328 -11.18 13.27 6.86
N GLN A 329 -10.16 12.62 7.42
CA GLN A 329 -8.79 13.12 7.35
C GLN A 329 -8.32 13.20 5.89
N ALA A 330 -8.50 12.14 5.10
CA ALA A 330 -8.16 12.15 3.67
C ALA A 330 -8.90 13.24 2.90
N LEU A 331 -10.17 13.51 3.24
CA LEU A 331 -10.94 14.60 2.64
C LEU A 331 -10.38 15.97 3.02
N LEU A 332 -9.99 16.18 4.27
CA LEU A 332 -9.38 17.44 4.73
C LEU A 332 -8.03 17.65 4.07
N ASP A 333 -7.21 16.62 3.94
CA ASP A 333 -5.93 16.69 3.23
C ASP A 333 -6.12 17.06 1.76
N ALA A 334 -7.12 16.50 1.10
CA ALA A 334 -7.46 16.87 -0.27
C ALA A 334 -7.93 18.34 -0.40
N ILE A 335 -8.68 18.85 0.57
CA ILE A 335 -9.08 20.27 0.61
C ILE A 335 -7.86 21.17 0.82
N GLU A 336 -6.89 20.77 1.65
CA GLU A 336 -5.65 21.53 1.88
C GLU A 336 -4.84 21.66 0.58
N VAL A 337 -4.79 20.62 -0.26
CA VAL A 337 -4.16 20.68 -1.58
C VAL A 337 -4.83 21.78 -2.45
N HIS A 338 -6.16 21.85 -2.43
CA HIS A 338 -6.91 22.90 -3.15
C HIS A 338 -6.66 24.29 -2.55
N LEU A 339 -6.52 24.38 -1.23
CA LEU A 339 -6.23 25.63 -0.53
C LEU A 339 -4.85 26.17 -0.91
N ASP A 340 -3.85 25.31 -0.96
CA ASP A 340 -2.50 25.69 -1.39
C ASP A 340 -2.47 26.11 -2.87
N ALA A 341 -3.23 25.45 -3.72
CA ALA A 341 -3.39 25.84 -5.12
C ALA A 341 -4.04 27.23 -5.23
N ALA A 342 -5.08 27.49 -4.44
CA ALA A 342 -5.75 28.77 -4.39
C ALA A 342 -4.84 29.92 -3.90
N ARG A 343 -4.06 29.66 -2.85
CA ARG A 343 -3.06 30.62 -2.32
C ARG A 343 -2.02 30.98 -3.37
N ARG A 344 -1.50 29.97 -4.08
CA ARG A 344 -0.55 30.19 -5.19
C ARG A 344 -1.17 30.97 -6.33
N LEU A 345 -2.39 30.62 -6.73
CA LEU A 345 -3.11 31.30 -7.79
C LEU A 345 -3.40 32.78 -7.41
N ARG A 346 -3.83 33.01 -6.17
CA ARG A 346 -4.07 34.37 -5.67
C ARG A 346 -2.79 35.22 -5.74
N LEU A 347 -1.69 34.68 -5.21
CA LEU A 347 -0.41 35.37 -5.28
C LEU A 347 0.04 35.66 -6.73
N ALA A 348 -0.17 34.70 -7.65
CA ALA A 348 0.13 34.89 -9.06
C ALA A 348 -0.73 35.98 -9.69
N ARG A 349 -2.04 36.04 -9.39
CA ARG A 349 -2.95 37.07 -9.85
C ARG A 349 -2.62 38.47 -9.29
N ASP A 350 -2.26 38.53 -8.00
CA ASP A 350 -1.85 39.77 -7.35
C ASP A 350 -0.58 40.31 -8.02
N ARG A 351 0.43 39.47 -8.24
CA ARG A 351 1.67 39.81 -8.96
C ARG A 351 1.38 40.25 -10.39
N TRP A 352 0.50 39.54 -11.10
CA TRP A 352 0.10 39.88 -12.45
C TRP A 352 -0.62 41.21 -12.49
N THR A 353 -1.54 41.49 -11.57
CA THR A 353 -2.27 42.75 -11.49
C THR A 353 -1.34 43.95 -11.38
N LEU A 354 -0.28 43.83 -10.56
CA LEU A 354 0.74 44.88 -10.41
C LEU A 354 1.49 45.16 -11.73
N ARG A 355 1.67 44.15 -12.59
CA ARG A 355 2.45 44.23 -13.84
C ARG A 355 1.58 44.36 -15.09
N ALA A 356 0.30 44.10 -15.00
CA ALA A 356 -0.61 44.05 -16.14
C ALA A 356 -0.59 45.34 -16.98
N GLY A 357 -0.43 46.52 -16.33
CA GLY A 357 -0.28 47.80 -17.04
C GLY A 357 0.97 47.83 -17.92
N THR A 358 2.07 47.35 -17.43
CA THR A 358 3.35 47.27 -18.16
C THR A 358 3.28 46.25 -19.31
N TYR A 359 2.65 45.10 -19.09
CA TYR A 359 2.46 44.07 -20.13
C TYR A 359 1.55 44.59 -21.26
N ARG A 360 0.45 45.28 -20.94
CA ARG A 360 -0.45 45.88 -21.95
C ARG A 360 0.27 46.94 -22.78
N ARG A 361 1.07 47.82 -22.14
CA ARG A 361 1.86 48.85 -22.84
C ARG A 361 2.82 48.17 -23.82
N TYR A 362 3.61 47.20 -23.38
CA TYR A 362 4.51 46.46 -24.24
C TYR A 362 3.75 45.76 -25.38
N GLY A 363 2.62 45.09 -25.10
CA GLY A 363 1.77 44.47 -26.10
C GLY A 363 1.30 45.47 -27.18
N HIS A 364 0.93 46.71 -26.80
CA HIS A 364 0.58 47.76 -27.75
C HIS A 364 1.80 48.20 -28.60
N GLU A 365 2.98 48.34 -28.01
CA GLU A 365 4.21 48.71 -28.71
C GLU A 365 4.59 47.68 -29.79
N VAL A 366 4.50 46.37 -29.47
CA VAL A 366 4.87 45.31 -30.41
C VAL A 366 3.74 44.89 -31.39
N ALA A 367 2.51 45.30 -31.13
CA ALA A 367 1.33 44.91 -31.94
C ALA A 367 1.53 45.21 -33.44
N SER A 368 1.97 46.44 -33.76
CA SER A 368 2.21 46.84 -35.15
C SER A 368 3.31 46.04 -35.85
N ILE A 369 4.31 45.56 -35.09
CA ILE A 369 5.41 44.70 -35.60
C ILE A 369 4.88 43.32 -35.85
N ILE A 370 4.13 42.75 -34.91
CA ILE A 370 3.48 41.44 -35.06
C ILE A 370 2.55 41.43 -36.28
N ASP A 371 1.75 42.49 -36.48
CA ASP A 371 0.88 42.66 -37.65
C ASP A 371 1.70 42.75 -38.93
N GLN A 372 2.83 43.43 -38.91
CA GLN A 372 3.74 43.52 -40.06
C GLN A 372 4.31 42.13 -40.42
N LEU A 373 4.78 41.34 -39.42
CA LEU A 373 5.25 39.99 -39.63
C LEU A 373 4.13 39.04 -40.10
N ASN A 374 2.92 39.17 -39.56
CA ASN A 374 1.75 38.41 -40.00
C ASN A 374 1.38 38.68 -41.46
N ARG A 375 1.47 39.92 -41.91
CA ARG A 375 1.22 40.28 -43.32
C ARG A 375 2.26 39.70 -44.29
N MET A 376 3.45 39.30 -43.80
CA MET A 376 4.46 38.61 -44.59
C MET A 376 4.30 37.08 -44.60
N ARG A 377 3.40 36.53 -43.74
CA ARG A 377 3.16 35.10 -43.62
C ARG A 377 2.93 34.41 -44.98
N PRO A 378 2.07 34.89 -45.90
CA PRO A 378 1.89 34.20 -47.20
C PRO A 378 3.17 34.09 -48.02
N ALA A 379 4.00 35.13 -48.04
CA ALA A 379 5.27 35.13 -48.76
C ALA A 379 6.28 34.18 -48.09
N LEU A 380 6.35 34.14 -46.76
CA LEU A 380 7.20 33.21 -46.02
C LEU A 380 6.75 31.74 -46.21
N GLU A 381 5.45 31.47 -46.29
CA GLU A 381 4.90 30.17 -46.56
C GLU A 381 5.25 29.68 -47.97
N GLN A 382 5.21 30.58 -48.97
CA GLN A 382 5.67 30.27 -50.34
C GLN A 382 7.19 29.99 -50.38
N ILE A 383 8.02 30.78 -49.67
CA ILE A 383 9.46 30.54 -49.56
C ILE A 383 9.71 29.17 -48.89
N ARG A 384 9.01 28.88 -47.81
CA ARG A 384 9.08 27.58 -47.13
C ARG A 384 8.75 26.39 -48.05
N ALA A 385 7.73 26.56 -48.86
CA ALA A 385 7.29 25.55 -49.85
C ALA A 385 8.15 25.50 -51.11
N LEU A 386 9.25 26.27 -51.20
CA LEU A 386 10.11 26.38 -52.37
C LEU A 386 9.41 26.91 -53.64
N SER A 387 8.15 27.30 -53.56
CA SER A 387 7.37 27.82 -54.67
C SER A 387 7.70 29.30 -55.02
N GLY A 388 8.15 30.06 -54.05
CA GLY A 388 8.65 31.40 -54.12
C GLY A 388 7.65 32.49 -54.58
N PRO A 389 7.59 33.67 -53.93
CA PRO A 389 6.94 34.84 -54.51
C PRO A 389 7.78 35.45 -55.65
N ASP A 390 7.16 36.31 -56.46
CA ASP A 390 7.88 37.05 -57.47
C ASP A 390 8.99 37.99 -56.91
N ALA A 391 9.92 38.44 -57.75
CA ALA A 391 11.07 39.26 -57.32
C ALA A 391 10.62 40.58 -56.68
N GLY A 392 9.51 41.17 -57.10
CA GLY A 392 8.98 42.39 -56.50
C GLY A 392 8.39 42.15 -55.11
N ALA A 393 7.74 41.02 -54.92
CA ALA A 393 7.21 40.62 -53.60
C ALA A 393 8.37 40.24 -52.64
N LEU A 394 9.43 39.60 -53.09
CA LEU A 394 10.65 39.33 -52.32
C LEU A 394 11.29 40.61 -51.80
N SER A 395 11.55 41.60 -52.67
CA SER A 395 12.13 42.90 -52.25
C SER A 395 11.26 43.65 -51.24
N LYS A 396 9.93 43.57 -51.35
CA LYS A 396 8.99 44.14 -50.39
C LYS A 396 9.06 43.35 -49.04
N THR A 397 9.17 42.05 -49.07
CA THR A 397 9.26 41.20 -47.90
C THR A 397 10.55 41.46 -47.13
N THR A 398 11.72 41.48 -47.82
CA THR A 398 13.01 41.83 -47.21
C THR A 398 12.95 43.21 -46.53
N ARG A 399 12.50 44.26 -47.23
CA ARG A 399 12.41 45.58 -46.67
C ARG A 399 11.51 45.65 -45.42
N ARG A 400 10.35 44.98 -45.47
CA ARG A 400 9.42 44.91 -44.31
C ARG A 400 10.00 44.15 -43.15
N ALA A 401 10.71 43.03 -43.40
CA ALA A 401 11.34 42.23 -42.38
C ALA A 401 12.47 42.98 -41.69
N SER A 402 13.35 43.66 -42.46
CA SER A 402 14.42 44.48 -41.88
C SER A 402 13.86 45.64 -41.06
N GLN A 403 12.82 46.35 -41.58
CA GLN A 403 12.13 47.38 -40.82
C GLN A 403 11.49 46.86 -39.51
N ALA A 404 10.95 45.64 -39.51
CA ALA A 404 10.41 45.02 -38.31
C ALA A 404 11.53 44.71 -37.30
N ALA A 405 12.66 44.14 -37.79
CA ALA A 405 13.84 43.85 -36.96
C ALA A 405 14.45 45.10 -36.32
N ASP A 406 14.56 46.21 -37.10
CA ASP A 406 15.10 47.46 -36.57
C ASP A 406 14.17 48.13 -35.54
N ARG A 407 12.85 48.07 -35.79
CA ARG A 407 11.87 48.62 -34.87
C ARG A 407 11.81 47.85 -33.55
N ILE A 408 11.93 46.52 -33.57
CA ILE A 408 11.88 45.73 -32.35
C ILE A 408 13.10 45.99 -31.46
N LYS A 409 14.29 46.17 -32.04
CA LYS A 409 15.53 46.53 -31.33
C LYS A 409 15.40 47.85 -30.56
N GLY A 410 14.54 48.76 -31.02
CA GLY A 410 14.29 50.05 -30.36
C GLY A 410 13.35 49.95 -29.16
N ILE A 411 12.73 48.82 -28.91
CA ILE A 411 11.78 48.61 -27.80
C ILE A 411 12.49 47.96 -26.64
N VAL A 412 12.35 48.51 -25.43
CA VAL A 412 12.90 47.91 -24.21
C VAL A 412 11.82 47.02 -23.56
N PRO A 413 12.02 45.68 -23.57
CA PRO A 413 11.03 44.79 -23.00
C PRO A 413 11.02 44.83 -21.47
N PRO A 414 9.87 44.59 -20.82
CA PRO A 414 9.85 44.26 -19.41
C PRO A 414 10.64 42.96 -19.17
N THR A 415 11.29 42.85 -18.02
CA THR A 415 12.17 41.71 -17.68
C THR A 415 11.46 40.34 -17.88
N ASP A 416 10.18 40.28 -17.49
CA ASP A 416 9.39 39.05 -17.61
C ASP A 416 9.00 38.70 -19.06
N LEU A 417 9.07 39.66 -19.98
CA LEU A 417 8.75 39.51 -21.40
C LEU A 417 9.99 39.53 -22.31
N ALA A 418 11.20 39.53 -21.72
CA ALA A 418 12.45 39.47 -22.48
C ALA A 418 12.49 38.26 -23.43
N GLY A 419 12.02 37.08 -22.98
CA GLY A 419 11.92 35.86 -23.82
C GLY A 419 11.01 36.07 -25.04
N VAL A 420 9.83 36.68 -24.84
CA VAL A 420 8.90 36.99 -25.93
C VAL A 420 9.55 37.98 -26.92
N HIS A 421 10.27 38.97 -26.39
CA HIS A 421 10.98 39.96 -27.20
C HIS A 421 12.04 39.29 -28.09
N THR A 422 12.88 38.41 -27.52
CA THR A 422 13.91 37.66 -28.25
C THR A 422 13.29 36.77 -29.34
N LEU A 423 12.11 36.15 -29.08
CA LEU A 423 11.40 35.35 -30.07
C LEU A 423 10.93 36.25 -31.24
N LEU A 424 10.41 37.43 -30.98
CA LEU A 424 9.98 38.40 -32.02
C LEU A 424 11.16 38.92 -32.83
N GLU A 425 12.27 39.27 -32.17
CA GLU A 425 13.50 39.70 -32.81
C GLU A 425 14.06 38.63 -33.74
N SER A 426 14.16 37.41 -33.23
CA SER A 426 14.61 36.23 -33.99
C SER A 426 13.66 35.96 -35.19
N ALA A 427 12.35 36.04 -34.98
CA ALA A 427 11.37 35.84 -36.07
C ALA A 427 11.55 36.88 -37.17
N ALA A 428 11.75 38.16 -36.82
CA ALA A 428 11.98 39.24 -37.80
C ALA A 428 13.31 39.06 -38.55
N SER A 429 14.39 38.70 -37.84
CA SER A 429 15.70 38.45 -38.44
C SER A 429 15.65 37.26 -39.43
N LEU A 430 15.02 36.13 -39.00
CA LEU A 430 14.83 34.98 -39.90
C LEU A 430 13.93 35.27 -41.09
N ALA A 431 12.93 36.14 -40.96
CA ALA A 431 12.12 36.58 -42.09
C ALA A 431 12.93 37.38 -43.12
N SER A 432 13.84 38.27 -42.69
CA SER A 432 14.76 38.98 -43.55
C SER A 432 15.70 38.02 -44.30
N GLN A 433 16.38 37.15 -43.53
CA GLN A 433 17.29 36.16 -44.06
C GLN A 433 16.61 35.22 -45.09
N ALA A 434 15.36 34.78 -44.78
CA ALA A 434 14.59 33.96 -45.71
C ALA A 434 14.31 34.66 -47.03
N ALA A 435 13.92 35.92 -47.02
CA ALA A 435 13.62 36.68 -48.20
C ALA A 435 14.89 37.03 -48.99
N GLU A 436 16.01 37.37 -48.35
CA GLU A 436 17.32 37.63 -48.96
C GLU A 436 17.90 36.38 -49.60
N ALA A 437 17.99 35.29 -48.84
CA ALA A 437 18.48 34.02 -49.37
C ALA A 437 17.63 33.48 -50.56
N ARG A 438 16.31 33.71 -50.52
CA ARG A 438 15.44 33.37 -51.64
C ARG A 438 15.70 34.23 -52.86
N ALA A 439 15.91 35.54 -52.67
CA ALA A 439 16.25 36.46 -53.77
C ALA A 439 17.62 36.05 -54.43
N GLU A 440 18.63 35.75 -53.62
CA GLU A 440 19.91 35.23 -54.10
C GLU A 440 19.76 33.91 -54.84
N ALA A 441 18.97 32.94 -54.31
CA ALA A 441 18.71 31.67 -54.97
C ALA A 441 18.05 31.84 -56.34
N VAL A 442 17.12 32.80 -56.46
CA VAL A 442 16.49 33.08 -57.75
C VAL A 442 17.47 33.69 -58.73
N ALA A 443 18.36 34.60 -58.28
CA ALA A 443 19.34 35.24 -59.13
C ALA A 443 20.50 34.31 -59.56
N SER A 444 20.94 33.39 -58.69
CA SER A 444 22.07 32.51 -58.93
C SER A 444 21.69 31.10 -59.43
N GLY A 445 20.43 30.69 -59.27
CA GLY A 445 20.00 29.30 -59.51
C GLY A 445 20.47 28.33 -58.47
N ASP A 446 20.97 28.80 -57.30
CA ASP A 446 21.53 27.95 -56.24
C ASP A 446 20.41 27.31 -55.40
N ILE A 447 20.30 25.98 -55.54
CA ILE A 447 19.31 25.16 -54.81
C ILE A 447 19.59 25.11 -53.30
N GLN A 448 20.85 25.12 -52.88
CA GLN A 448 21.21 25.14 -51.47
C GLN A 448 20.71 26.41 -50.77
N ARG A 449 20.89 27.55 -51.41
CA ARG A 449 20.34 28.85 -50.95
C ARG A 449 18.81 28.81 -50.84
N ALA A 450 18.14 28.12 -51.76
CA ALA A 450 16.69 27.95 -51.69
C ALA A 450 16.26 27.12 -50.47
N TRP A 451 17.03 26.08 -50.10
CA TRP A 451 16.79 25.30 -48.90
C TRP A 451 17.07 26.10 -47.63
N ASP A 452 18.15 26.89 -47.58
CA ASP A 452 18.46 27.80 -46.48
C ASP A 452 17.30 28.81 -46.25
N ALA A 453 16.80 29.38 -47.34
CA ALA A 453 15.65 30.28 -47.31
C ALA A 453 14.39 29.59 -46.76
N SER A 454 14.12 28.36 -47.20
CA SER A 454 12.98 27.58 -46.71
C SER A 454 13.07 27.31 -45.21
N SER A 455 14.25 26.91 -44.72
CA SER A 455 14.51 26.70 -43.30
C SER A 455 14.35 27.93 -42.47
N ALA A 456 14.89 29.08 -42.91
CA ALA A 456 14.76 30.35 -42.25
C ALA A 456 13.27 30.84 -42.22
N ALA A 457 12.52 30.63 -43.29
CA ALA A 457 11.10 30.96 -43.36
C ALA A 457 10.29 30.12 -42.38
N ALA A 458 10.58 28.81 -42.28
CA ALA A 458 9.95 27.90 -41.33
C ALA A 458 10.22 28.36 -39.87
N GLY A 459 11.49 28.66 -39.58
CA GLY A 459 11.89 29.17 -38.25
C GLY A 459 11.19 30.46 -37.88
N SER A 460 11.13 31.42 -38.80
CA SER A 460 10.40 32.70 -38.60
C SER A 460 8.92 32.46 -38.25
N LEU A 461 8.23 31.66 -39.02
CA LEU A 461 6.80 31.37 -38.83
C LEU A 461 6.54 30.65 -37.47
N MET A 462 7.42 29.74 -37.10
CA MET A 462 7.33 29.03 -35.82
C MET A 462 7.52 29.98 -34.63
N LEU A 463 8.62 30.77 -34.65
CA LEU A 463 8.93 31.72 -33.57
C LEU A 463 7.89 32.83 -33.43
N LEU A 464 7.33 33.34 -34.54
CA LEU A 464 6.25 34.29 -34.51
C LEU A 464 4.99 33.72 -33.84
N THR A 465 4.68 32.46 -34.15
CA THR A 465 3.51 31.79 -33.54
C THR A 465 3.73 31.60 -32.04
N GLN A 466 4.92 31.16 -31.65
CA GLN A 466 5.27 31.00 -30.23
C GLN A 466 5.25 32.33 -29.49
N ALA A 467 5.87 33.36 -30.01
CA ALA A 467 5.90 34.69 -29.42
C ALA A 467 4.48 35.25 -29.18
N ARG A 468 3.58 35.08 -30.14
CA ARG A 468 2.18 35.47 -29.99
C ARG A 468 1.47 34.71 -28.88
N THR A 469 1.63 33.40 -28.86
CA THR A 469 1.00 32.59 -27.82
C THR A 469 1.49 32.95 -26.42
N GLU A 470 2.80 33.20 -26.27
CA GLU A 470 3.37 33.61 -24.97
C GLU A 470 2.94 35.02 -24.57
N LEU A 471 2.88 35.96 -25.52
CA LEU A 471 2.37 37.32 -25.28
C LEU A 471 0.89 37.31 -24.89
N GLU A 472 0.05 36.56 -25.60
CA GLU A 472 -1.37 36.39 -25.28
C GLU A 472 -1.57 35.80 -23.89
N ARG A 473 -0.73 34.82 -23.50
CA ARG A 473 -0.74 34.23 -22.14
C ARG A 473 -0.34 35.28 -21.09
N ALA A 474 0.67 36.07 -21.32
CA ALA A 474 1.10 37.12 -20.40
C ALA A 474 0.06 38.27 -20.24
N LEU A 475 -0.74 38.55 -21.27
CA LEU A 475 -1.80 39.54 -21.22
C LEU A 475 -3.07 39.10 -20.48
N LYS A 476 -3.22 37.79 -20.20
CA LYS A 476 -4.35 37.24 -19.47
C LYS A 476 -3.96 36.98 -18.00
N PRO A 477 -4.91 37.15 -17.06
CA PRO A 477 -4.66 36.78 -15.67
C PRO A 477 -4.37 35.26 -15.55
N PRO A 478 -3.50 34.86 -14.64
CA PRO A 478 -3.24 33.46 -14.40
C PRO A 478 -4.48 32.66 -13.99
N GLU A 479 -4.58 31.41 -14.49
CA GLU A 479 -5.63 30.47 -14.18
C GLU A 479 -4.99 29.17 -13.59
N LEU A 480 -5.76 28.36 -12.90
CA LEU A 480 -5.31 27.02 -12.50
C LEU A 480 -5.18 26.16 -13.75
N SER A 481 -4.01 25.60 -13.96
CA SER A 481 -3.71 24.60 -15.01
C SER A 481 -3.97 23.20 -14.51
#